data_56f961e344bc646ed40eb4f033eae8b5
#
_entry.id   56f961e344bc646ed40eb4f033eae8b5
#
_cell.length_a   1.000
_cell.length_b   1.000
_cell.length_c   1.000
_cell.angle_alpha   90.00
_cell.angle_beta   90.00
_cell.angle_gamma   90.00
#
_symmetry.space_group_name_H-M   'P 1'
#
loop_
_entity.id
_entity.type
_entity.pdbx_description
1 polymer ?
#
loop_
_entity_poly.entity_id
_entity_poly.type
_entity_poly.pdbx_seq_one_letter_code
_entity_poly.pdbx_strand_id
1 'polypeptide(L)'
;MRGILKVAAVCALMLGAVGAWAQDSGEAVYKLKCAMCHGADGTANTPAGKAFNAASYKDPAVMKTPDADLIAVVKNGKNKMPAFGTMLTDAQIKAVVAYVHTLQK
;
A
#
# COMPACT_ATOMS: atom_id res chain seq x y z
N MET A 1 13.68 43.01 12.69
CA MET A 1 12.28 42.59 12.48
C MET A 1 12.04 41.96 11.12
N ARG A 2 12.49 42.56 10.04
CA ARG A 2 12.29 41.99 8.69
C ARG A 2 12.96 40.63 8.48
N GLY A 3 14.13 40.40 9.09
CA GLY A 3 14.83 39.11 9.00
C GLY A 3 14.14 37.96 9.72
N ILE A 4 13.43 38.26 10.82
CA ILE A 4 12.69 37.25 11.59
C ILE A 4 11.51 36.69 10.80
N LEU A 5 10.79 37.56 10.06
CA LEU A 5 9.66 37.16 9.23
C LEU A 5 10.11 36.24 8.05
N LYS A 6 11.27 36.50 7.46
CA LYS A 6 11.83 35.67 6.40
C LYS A 6 12.22 34.30 6.90
N VAL A 7 12.80 34.21 8.11
CA VAL A 7 13.19 32.93 8.73
C VAL A 7 11.95 32.09 9.06
N ALA A 8 10.88 32.70 9.58
CA ALA A 8 9.63 32.00 9.86
C ALA A 8 9.02 31.39 8.60
N ALA A 9 9.04 32.12 7.48
CA ALA A 9 8.51 31.62 6.20
C ALA A 9 9.30 30.40 5.68
N VAL A 10 10.62 30.41 5.82
CA VAL A 10 11.47 29.29 5.41
C VAL A 10 11.19 28.05 6.28
N CYS A 11 11.02 28.21 7.59
CA CYS A 11 10.68 27.11 8.48
C CYS A 11 9.32 26.47 8.13
N ALA A 12 8.32 27.25 7.78
CA ALA A 12 7.03 26.77 7.37
C ALA A 12 7.09 25.94 6.09
N LEU A 13 7.90 26.34 5.12
CA LEU A 13 8.12 25.60 3.87
C LEU A 13 8.83 24.26 4.13
N MET A 14 9.80 24.22 5.04
CA MET A 14 10.50 22.98 5.39
C MET A 14 9.57 21.98 6.08
N LEU A 15 8.71 22.43 6.98
CA LEU A 15 7.74 21.57 7.66
C LEU A 15 6.74 20.96 6.66
N GLY A 16 6.29 21.72 5.67
CA GLY A 16 5.43 21.21 4.62
C GLY A 16 6.10 20.12 3.77
N ALA A 17 7.38 20.29 3.43
CA ALA A 17 8.14 19.31 2.67
C ALA A 17 8.33 18.02 3.46
N VAL A 18 8.64 18.10 4.77
CA VAL A 18 8.80 16.92 5.65
C VAL A 18 7.49 16.14 5.74
N GLY A 19 6.35 16.82 5.87
CA GLY A 19 5.03 16.17 5.90
C GLY A 19 4.71 15.38 4.64
N ALA A 20 5.14 15.88 3.45
CA ALA A 20 4.95 15.20 2.18
C ALA A 20 5.76 13.89 2.06
N TRP A 21 6.87 13.76 2.76
CA TRP A 21 7.72 12.57 2.74
C TRP A 21 7.23 11.47 3.70
N ALA A 22 6.32 11.77 4.61
CA ALA A 22 5.87 10.85 5.64
C ALA A 22 4.86 9.81 5.13
N GLN A 23 4.36 9.96 3.90
CA GLN A 23 3.35 9.06 3.33
C GLN A 23 3.93 8.29 2.15
N ASP A 24 4.07 6.99 2.31
CA ASP A 24 4.45 6.11 1.21
C ASP A 24 3.27 5.96 0.25
N SER A 25 3.58 5.93 -1.05
CA SER A 25 2.57 5.63 -2.06
C SER A 25 2.14 4.16 -1.96
N GLY A 26 0.90 3.86 -2.36
CA GLY A 26 0.42 2.49 -2.43
C GLY A 26 1.28 1.61 -3.34
N GLU A 27 1.78 2.17 -4.44
CA GLU A 27 2.70 1.48 -5.34
C GLU A 27 3.99 1.09 -4.65
N ALA A 28 4.62 2.01 -3.90
CA ALA A 28 5.87 1.73 -3.21
C ALA A 28 5.70 0.65 -2.15
N VAL A 29 4.64 0.72 -1.35
CA VAL A 29 4.32 -0.30 -0.35
C VAL A 29 4.05 -1.65 -1.02
N TYR A 30 3.29 -1.66 -2.10
CA TYR A 30 2.99 -2.88 -2.85
C TYR A 30 4.27 -3.58 -3.33
N LYS A 31 5.17 -2.84 -3.94
CA LYS A 31 6.44 -3.39 -4.44
C LYS A 31 7.29 -4.01 -3.34
N LEU A 32 7.28 -3.41 -2.15
CA LEU A 32 8.07 -3.90 -1.02
C LEU A 32 7.44 -5.08 -0.29
N LYS A 33 6.11 -5.13 -0.17
CA LYS A 33 5.42 -6.06 0.73
C LYS A 33 4.53 -7.09 0.03
N CYS A 34 4.06 -6.82 -1.14
CA CYS A 34 3.00 -7.62 -1.78
C CYS A 34 3.46 -8.34 -3.06
N ALA A 35 4.34 -7.71 -3.84
CA ALA A 35 4.71 -8.19 -5.17
C ALA A 35 5.44 -9.54 -5.15
N MET A 36 6.11 -9.90 -4.07
CA MET A 36 6.82 -11.17 -3.99
C MET A 36 5.87 -12.36 -4.24
N CYS A 37 4.66 -12.30 -3.70
CA CYS A 37 3.64 -13.34 -3.89
C CYS A 37 2.67 -12.99 -5.02
N HIS A 38 2.07 -11.81 -4.95
CA HIS A 38 1.01 -11.41 -5.89
C HIS A 38 1.52 -10.98 -7.26
N GLY A 39 2.82 -10.71 -7.39
CA GLY A 39 3.43 -10.30 -8.66
C GLY A 39 3.31 -8.80 -8.92
N ALA A 40 4.20 -8.27 -9.74
CA ALA A 40 4.15 -6.86 -10.14
C ALA A 40 2.86 -6.53 -10.91
N ASP A 41 2.31 -7.50 -11.62
CA ASP A 41 1.06 -7.38 -12.40
C ASP A 41 -0.18 -7.84 -11.64
N GLY A 42 -0.03 -8.36 -10.43
CA GLY A 42 -1.15 -8.80 -9.59
C GLY A 42 -1.72 -10.18 -9.96
N THR A 43 -1.08 -10.93 -10.83
CA THR A 43 -1.58 -12.26 -11.26
C THR A 43 -1.13 -13.41 -10.39
N ALA A 44 -0.31 -13.15 -9.37
CA ALA A 44 0.31 -14.17 -8.51
C ALA A 44 1.19 -15.18 -9.27
N ASN A 45 1.64 -14.82 -10.46
CA ASN A 45 2.51 -15.67 -11.28
C ASN A 45 3.98 -15.51 -10.86
N THR A 46 4.26 -15.87 -9.62
CA THR A 46 5.60 -15.84 -9.00
C THR A 46 5.86 -17.17 -8.31
N PRO A 47 7.14 -17.54 -8.06
CA PRO A 47 7.43 -18.76 -7.31
C PRO A 47 6.75 -18.81 -5.94
N ALA A 48 6.82 -17.72 -5.18
CA ALA A 48 6.16 -17.65 -3.86
C ALA A 48 4.64 -17.65 -3.98
N GLY A 49 4.06 -16.96 -4.98
CA GLY A 49 2.64 -16.96 -5.24
C GLY A 49 2.09 -18.34 -5.52
N LYS A 50 2.81 -19.11 -6.32
CA LYS A 50 2.45 -20.51 -6.62
C LYS A 50 2.60 -21.42 -5.41
N ALA A 51 3.70 -21.27 -4.65
CA ALA A 51 3.96 -22.09 -3.48
C ALA A 51 2.94 -21.89 -2.37
N PHE A 52 2.48 -20.65 -2.18
CA PHE A 52 1.56 -20.29 -1.11
C PHE A 52 0.10 -20.11 -1.59
N ASN A 53 -0.15 -20.41 -2.85
CA ASN A 53 -1.48 -20.31 -3.45
C ASN A 53 -2.08 -18.90 -3.29
N ALA A 54 -1.28 -17.89 -3.59
CA ALA A 54 -1.72 -16.50 -3.52
C ALA A 54 -2.78 -16.22 -4.59
N ALA A 55 -3.72 -15.34 -4.27
CA ALA A 55 -4.80 -15.00 -5.18
C ALA A 55 -4.31 -14.07 -6.30
N SER A 56 -4.82 -14.28 -7.51
CA SER A 56 -4.74 -13.30 -8.59
C SER A 56 -5.81 -12.23 -8.36
N TYR A 57 -5.45 -10.96 -8.52
CA TYR A 57 -6.43 -9.87 -8.38
C TYR A 57 -7.43 -9.83 -9.54
N LYS A 58 -7.14 -10.54 -10.63
CA LYS A 58 -8.06 -10.68 -11.77
C LYS A 58 -9.08 -11.80 -11.58
N ASP A 59 -8.93 -12.61 -10.52
CA ASP A 59 -9.93 -13.60 -10.15
C ASP A 59 -11.26 -12.89 -9.87
N PRO A 60 -12.38 -13.35 -10.47
CA PRO A 60 -13.69 -12.73 -10.24
C PRO A 60 -14.08 -12.61 -8.77
N ALA A 61 -13.70 -13.58 -7.93
CA ALA A 61 -14.00 -13.52 -6.50
C ALA A 61 -13.31 -12.33 -5.83
N VAL A 62 -12.05 -12.05 -6.20
CA VAL A 62 -11.32 -10.89 -5.68
C VAL A 62 -11.90 -9.60 -6.22
N MET A 63 -12.21 -9.55 -7.50
CA MET A 63 -12.78 -8.36 -8.15
C MET A 63 -14.13 -7.95 -7.56
N LYS A 64 -14.89 -8.90 -7.03
CA LYS A 64 -16.18 -8.65 -6.39
C LYS A 64 -16.07 -8.30 -4.90
N THR A 65 -14.89 -8.47 -4.30
CA THR A 65 -14.69 -8.24 -2.87
C THR A 65 -14.72 -6.74 -2.57
N PRO A 66 -15.57 -6.28 -1.63
CA PRO A 66 -15.59 -4.88 -1.23
C PRO A 66 -14.26 -4.43 -0.62
N ASP A 67 -13.93 -3.16 -0.75
CA ASP A 67 -12.69 -2.58 -0.24
C ASP A 67 -12.49 -2.82 1.26
N ALA A 68 -13.56 -2.69 2.04
CA ALA A 68 -13.49 -2.95 3.48
C ALA A 68 -12.97 -4.36 3.79
N ASP A 69 -13.39 -5.35 3.01
CA ASP A 69 -12.96 -6.74 3.18
C ASP A 69 -11.53 -6.95 2.67
N LEU A 70 -11.14 -6.31 1.57
CA LEU A 70 -9.76 -6.33 1.10
C LEU A 70 -8.81 -5.71 2.12
N ILE A 71 -9.20 -4.59 2.70
CA ILE A 71 -8.44 -3.92 3.76
C ILE A 71 -8.31 -4.85 4.97
N ALA A 72 -9.38 -5.52 5.37
CA ALA A 72 -9.37 -6.46 6.49
C ALA A 72 -8.42 -7.64 6.23
N VAL A 73 -8.37 -8.17 5.01
CA VAL A 73 -7.45 -9.25 4.63
C VAL A 73 -6.00 -8.79 4.74
N VAL A 74 -5.68 -7.59 4.27
CA VAL A 74 -4.32 -7.05 4.39
C VAL A 74 -3.94 -6.84 5.85
N LYS A 75 -4.85 -6.29 6.64
CA LYS A 75 -4.61 -5.98 8.05
C LYS A 75 -4.46 -7.24 8.90
N ASN A 76 -5.34 -8.20 8.73
CA ASN A 76 -5.46 -9.38 9.60
C ASN A 76 -4.82 -10.63 9.04
N GLY A 77 -4.51 -10.66 7.75
CA GLY A 77 -4.04 -11.85 7.05
C GLY A 77 -5.15 -12.82 6.70
N LYS A 78 -4.83 -13.78 5.87
CA LYS A 78 -5.75 -14.86 5.48
C LYS A 78 -4.95 -16.05 4.97
N ASN A 79 -5.20 -17.24 5.50
CA ASN A 79 -4.46 -18.44 5.12
C ASN A 79 -2.95 -18.23 5.28
N LYS A 80 -2.17 -18.36 4.19
CA LYS A 80 -0.73 -18.14 4.21
C LYS A 80 -0.31 -16.70 3.99
N MET A 81 -1.25 -15.81 3.69
CA MET A 81 -0.98 -14.39 3.61
C MET A 81 -0.79 -13.82 5.02
N PRO A 82 0.37 -13.19 5.32
CA PRO A 82 0.61 -12.64 6.64
C PRO A 82 -0.25 -11.41 6.91
N ALA A 83 -0.41 -11.06 8.18
CA ALA A 83 -1.07 -9.84 8.62
C ALA A 83 -0.11 -8.66 8.58
N PHE A 84 -0.53 -7.55 8.02
CA PHE A 84 0.28 -6.34 7.92
C PHE A 84 -0.16 -5.21 8.84
N GLY A 85 -1.14 -5.46 9.71
CA GLY A 85 -1.72 -4.43 10.57
C GLY A 85 -0.75 -3.80 11.57
N THR A 86 0.33 -4.51 11.94
CA THR A 86 1.38 -3.96 12.81
C THR A 86 2.54 -3.33 12.03
N MET A 87 2.63 -3.58 10.73
CA MET A 87 3.71 -3.10 9.87
C MET A 87 3.33 -1.90 9.01
N LEU A 88 2.04 -1.75 8.72
CA LEU A 88 1.49 -0.69 7.87
C LEU A 88 0.44 0.10 8.63
N THR A 89 0.39 1.40 8.39
CA THR A 89 -0.70 2.24 8.92
C THR A 89 -1.99 1.97 8.14
N ASP A 90 -3.12 2.35 8.72
CA ASP A 90 -4.41 2.23 8.03
C ASP A 90 -4.42 3.01 6.71
N ALA A 91 -3.78 4.17 6.68
CA ALA A 91 -3.65 4.97 5.46
C ALA A 91 -2.83 4.25 4.38
N GLN A 92 -1.74 3.58 4.76
CA GLN A 92 -0.93 2.79 3.84
C GLN A 92 -1.70 1.59 3.30
N ILE A 93 -2.48 0.91 4.13
CA ILE A 93 -3.30 -0.23 3.71
C ILE A 93 -4.37 0.22 2.70
N LYS A 94 -5.04 1.33 2.95
CA LYS A 94 -6.00 1.91 2.00
C LYS A 94 -5.33 2.27 0.67
N ALA A 95 -4.15 2.86 0.72
CA ALA A 95 -3.39 3.22 -0.47
C ALA A 95 -2.98 1.98 -1.27
N VAL A 96 -2.56 0.91 -0.60
CA VAL A 96 -2.22 -0.37 -1.26
C VAL A 96 -3.44 -0.97 -1.94
N VAL A 97 -4.60 -1.00 -1.28
CA VAL A 97 -5.84 -1.51 -1.89
C VAL A 97 -6.23 -0.69 -3.12
N ALA A 98 -6.08 0.63 -3.06
CA ALA A 98 -6.30 1.48 -4.23
C ALA A 98 -5.34 1.15 -5.37
N TYR A 99 -4.08 0.86 -5.06
CA TYR A 99 -3.11 0.43 -6.07
C TYR A 99 -3.48 -0.93 -6.69
N VAL A 100 -3.95 -1.88 -5.87
CA VAL A 100 -4.43 -3.19 -6.35
C VAL A 100 -5.50 -3.02 -7.42
N HIS A 101 -6.41 -2.08 -7.27
CA HIS A 101 -7.44 -1.81 -8.28
C HIS A 101 -6.85 -1.38 -9.62
N THR A 102 -5.69 -0.72 -9.62
CA THR A 102 -5.02 -0.37 -10.90
C THR A 102 -4.50 -1.60 -11.62
N LEU A 103 -4.20 -2.67 -10.90
CA LEU A 103 -3.71 -3.94 -11.46
C LEU A 103 -4.85 -4.84 -11.96
N GLN A 104 -6.09 -4.52 -11.64
CA GLN A 104 -7.28 -5.28 -12.05
C GLN A 104 -7.81 -4.89 -13.42
N LYS A 105 -7.32 -3.81 -13.98
CA LYS A 105 -7.78 -3.29 -15.28
C LYS A 105 -7.22 -4.07 -16.46
#